data_7dc17e265eca0d9cd0d31c5316337eb4
#
_entry.id   7dc17e265eca0d9cd0d31c5316337eb4
#
_cell.length_a   1.000
_cell.length_b   1.000
_cell.length_c   1.000
_cell.angle_alpha   90.00
_cell.angle_beta   90.00
_cell.angle_gamma   90.00
#
_symmetry.space_group_name_H-M   'P 1'
#
loop_
_entity.id
_entity.type
_entity.pdbx_description
1 polymer ?
#
loop_
_entity_poly.entity_id
_entity_poly.type
_entity_poly.pdbx_seq_one_letter_code
_entity_poly.pdbx_strand_id
1 'polypeptide(L)'
;DRDWKKIVTVVLLLAALPIAANGIFIMAPETATHTLMTYGVVTLFYLPLIVGDGLRWRRDAVRRWVSLLTCLCLAGASAGDAWFCNGCYRTNYYSNEIMASYYTSMLTRARSMEGYTPDLEIVFVGQYVEDPTLCDLWSGTPFIMGGRSTASVQINEYGRLRMIVMSTGMGTRYATDDELAQYADSIAAAPNYPADGCMWIEDGKLFIRLCDPSTVYY
;
A
#
# COMPACT_ATOMS: atom_id res chain seq x y z
N ASP A 1 7.41 0.55 -52.27
CA ASP A 1 6.87 -0.66 -51.59
C ASP A 1 7.59 -1.01 -50.28
N ARG A 2 8.82 -0.56 -50.10
CA ARG A 2 9.61 -0.87 -48.88
C ARG A 2 9.23 0.00 -47.68
N ASP A 3 8.74 1.20 -47.90
CA ASP A 3 8.46 2.18 -46.85
C ASP A 3 7.10 1.96 -46.18
N TRP A 4 6.13 1.44 -46.91
CA TRP A 4 4.83 1.13 -46.33
C TRP A 4 4.91 -0.04 -45.30
N LYS A 5 5.75 -1.05 -45.57
CA LYS A 5 6.00 -2.15 -44.63
C LYS A 5 6.60 -1.66 -43.33
N LYS A 6 7.54 -0.72 -43.40
CA LYS A 6 8.14 -0.08 -42.21
C LYS A 6 7.09 0.70 -41.41
N ILE A 7 6.24 1.46 -42.10
CA ILE A 7 5.15 2.22 -41.44
C ILE A 7 4.20 1.27 -40.72
N VAL A 8 3.76 0.21 -41.38
CA VAL A 8 2.87 -0.79 -40.78
C VAL A 8 3.52 -1.46 -39.57
N THR A 9 4.80 -1.85 -39.68
CA THR A 9 5.55 -2.43 -38.55
C THR A 9 5.61 -1.48 -37.37
N VAL A 10 5.92 -0.20 -37.61
CA VAL A 10 5.98 0.81 -36.55
C VAL A 10 4.60 1.02 -35.90
N VAL A 11 3.55 1.10 -36.69
CA VAL A 11 2.16 1.23 -36.18
C VAL A 11 1.76 0.01 -35.33
N LEU A 12 2.08 -1.20 -35.79
CA LEU A 12 1.81 -2.42 -35.03
C LEU A 12 2.59 -2.48 -33.72
N LEU A 13 3.87 -2.10 -33.73
CA LEU A 13 4.70 -2.04 -32.52
C LEU A 13 4.16 -0.99 -31.54
N LEU A 14 3.75 0.18 -32.03
CA LEU A 14 3.14 1.22 -31.19
C LEU A 14 1.79 0.75 -30.60
N ALA A 15 0.99 0.05 -31.38
CA ALA A 15 -0.28 -0.52 -30.90
C ALA A 15 -0.08 -1.68 -29.88
N ALA A 16 1.01 -2.44 -30.05
CA ALA A 16 1.36 -3.52 -29.12
C ALA A 16 1.97 -2.99 -27.79
N LEU A 17 2.48 -1.78 -27.77
CA LEU A 17 3.17 -1.22 -26.62
C LEU A 17 2.32 -1.12 -25.33
N PRO A 18 1.05 -0.62 -25.38
CA PRO A 18 0.17 -0.64 -24.21
C PRO A 18 -0.12 -2.05 -23.71
N ILE A 19 -0.25 -3.01 -24.62
CA ILE A 19 -0.46 -4.43 -24.29
C ILE A 19 0.77 -5.00 -23.60
N ALA A 20 1.97 -4.72 -24.11
CA ALA A 20 3.22 -5.17 -23.52
C ALA A 20 3.47 -4.52 -22.15
N ALA A 21 3.17 -3.22 -22.01
CA ALA A 21 3.32 -2.49 -20.75
C ALA A 21 2.36 -3.00 -19.66
N ASN A 22 1.19 -3.50 -20.06
CA ASN A 22 0.17 -4.04 -19.16
C ASN A 22 0.08 -5.58 -19.20
N GLY A 23 1.08 -6.25 -19.76
CA GLY A 23 1.07 -7.71 -19.93
C GLY A 23 0.87 -8.48 -18.63
N ILE A 24 1.31 -7.94 -17.52
CA ILE A 24 1.13 -8.55 -16.19
C ILE A 24 -0.36 -8.73 -15.83
N PHE A 25 -1.23 -7.77 -16.18
CA PHE A 25 -2.67 -7.86 -15.92
C PHE A 25 -3.37 -8.94 -16.78
N ILE A 26 -2.77 -9.26 -17.94
CA ILE A 26 -3.26 -10.32 -18.82
C ILE A 26 -2.84 -11.68 -18.28
N MET A 27 -1.62 -11.76 -17.73
CA MET A 27 -1.05 -13.02 -17.24
C MET A 27 -1.54 -13.39 -15.84
N ALA A 28 -1.86 -12.41 -15.00
CA ALA A 28 -2.26 -12.60 -13.61
C ALA A 28 -3.35 -11.58 -13.21
N PRO A 29 -4.59 -11.73 -13.74
CA PRO A 29 -5.66 -10.74 -13.54
C PRO A 29 -6.14 -10.61 -12.09
N GLU A 30 -5.95 -11.66 -11.28
CA GLU A 30 -6.36 -11.69 -9.87
C GLU A 30 -5.23 -11.27 -8.90
N THR A 31 -4.06 -10.95 -9.42
CA THR A 31 -2.92 -10.60 -8.58
C THR A 31 -2.95 -9.12 -8.21
N ALA A 32 -2.75 -8.81 -6.93
CA ALA A 32 -2.50 -7.44 -6.49
C ALA A 32 -1.26 -6.88 -7.20
N THR A 33 -1.47 -5.92 -8.08
CA THR A 33 -0.38 -5.31 -8.85
C THR A 33 0.39 -4.33 -7.97
N HIS A 34 1.67 -4.64 -7.75
CA HIS A 34 2.58 -3.70 -7.12
C HIS A 34 3.13 -2.70 -8.14
N THR A 35 3.47 -1.51 -7.68
CA THR A 35 4.02 -0.41 -8.52
C THR A 35 5.21 -0.86 -9.36
N LEU A 36 6.04 -1.75 -8.84
CA LEU A 36 7.17 -2.32 -9.56
C LEU A 36 6.75 -3.04 -10.86
N MET A 37 5.54 -3.58 -10.92
CA MET A 37 5.02 -4.29 -12.09
C MET A 37 4.54 -3.33 -13.19
N THR A 38 4.31 -2.06 -12.85
CA THR A 38 3.87 -1.02 -13.81
C THR A 38 5.03 -0.19 -14.38
N TYR A 39 6.27 -0.50 -14.03
CA TYR A 39 7.45 0.23 -14.53
C TYR A 39 7.57 0.25 -16.06
N GLY A 40 6.99 -0.75 -16.74
CA GLY A 40 6.92 -0.77 -18.20
C GLY A 40 6.24 0.47 -18.80
N VAL A 41 5.29 1.07 -18.06
CA VAL A 41 4.61 2.31 -18.47
C VAL A 41 5.58 3.49 -18.52
N VAL A 42 6.61 3.52 -17.68
CA VAL A 42 7.63 4.59 -17.67
C VAL A 42 8.38 4.66 -19.00
N THR A 43 8.58 3.53 -19.68
CA THR A 43 9.24 3.49 -20.98
C THR A 43 8.45 4.23 -22.06
N LEU A 44 7.12 4.39 -21.90
CA LEU A 44 6.28 5.16 -22.82
C LEU A 44 6.68 6.63 -22.87
N PHE A 45 7.21 7.19 -21.78
CA PHE A 45 7.65 8.59 -21.72
C PHE A 45 8.92 8.85 -22.55
N TYR A 46 9.74 7.81 -22.78
CA TYR A 46 10.95 7.94 -23.63
C TYR A 46 10.64 7.84 -25.12
N LEU A 47 9.50 7.26 -25.49
CA LEU A 47 9.13 7.03 -26.89
C LEU A 47 9.07 8.32 -27.71
N PRO A 48 8.43 9.42 -27.29
CA PRO A 48 8.41 10.68 -28.02
C PRO A 48 9.80 11.26 -28.28
N LEU A 49 10.72 11.06 -27.34
CA LEU A 49 12.11 11.52 -27.49
C LEU A 49 12.84 10.71 -28.55
N ILE A 50 12.74 9.37 -28.51
CA ILE A 50 13.39 8.48 -29.48
C ILE A 50 12.83 8.71 -30.88
N VAL A 51 11.51 8.82 -31.01
CA VAL A 51 10.84 9.08 -32.28
C VAL A 51 11.21 10.46 -32.79
N GLY A 52 11.22 11.48 -31.95
CA GLY A 52 11.57 12.86 -32.30
C GLY A 52 12.99 12.99 -32.81
N ASP A 53 13.94 12.25 -32.24
CA ASP A 53 15.35 12.25 -32.67
C ASP A 53 15.57 11.51 -34.01
N GLY A 54 14.79 10.42 -34.21
CA GLY A 54 14.86 9.61 -35.45
C GLY A 54 14.16 10.22 -36.68
N LEU A 55 13.30 11.23 -36.50
CA LEU A 55 12.54 11.85 -37.59
C LEU A 55 13.38 12.86 -38.37
N ARG A 56 13.40 12.72 -39.72
CA ARG A 56 13.96 13.73 -40.63
C ARG A 56 12.95 14.85 -40.88
N TRP A 57 13.13 15.94 -40.17
CA TRP A 57 12.25 17.10 -40.27
C TRP A 57 12.55 17.93 -41.52
N ARG A 58 11.55 18.26 -42.33
CA ARG A 58 11.65 19.10 -43.50
C ARG A 58 11.92 20.58 -43.18
N ARG A 59 11.53 21.04 -42.00
CA ARG A 59 11.65 22.43 -41.53
C ARG A 59 12.21 22.45 -40.11
N ASP A 60 13.34 23.12 -39.93
CA ASP A 60 13.98 23.25 -38.60
C ASP A 60 13.12 23.96 -37.57
N ALA A 61 12.27 24.90 -37.98
CA ALA A 61 11.34 25.58 -37.10
C ALA A 61 10.31 24.59 -36.50
N VAL A 62 9.76 23.69 -37.31
CA VAL A 62 8.80 22.68 -36.86
C VAL A 62 9.48 21.72 -35.87
N ARG A 63 10.69 21.27 -36.16
CA ARG A 63 11.50 20.45 -35.26
C ARG A 63 11.66 21.11 -33.89
N ARG A 64 12.06 22.40 -33.86
CA ARG A 64 12.24 23.13 -32.60
C ARG A 64 10.96 23.22 -31.79
N TRP A 65 9.84 23.56 -32.44
CA TRP A 65 8.56 23.67 -31.75
C TRP A 65 8.07 22.33 -31.21
N VAL A 66 8.17 21.23 -31.97
CA VAL A 66 7.80 19.90 -31.51
C VAL A 66 8.67 19.44 -30.36
N SER A 67 10.01 19.64 -30.45
CA SER A 67 10.93 19.31 -29.36
C SER A 67 10.63 20.10 -28.09
N LEU A 68 10.36 21.41 -28.20
CA LEU A 68 9.99 22.25 -27.06
C LEU A 68 8.70 21.77 -26.43
N LEU A 69 7.67 21.49 -27.21
CA LEU A 69 6.39 21.00 -26.72
C LEU A 69 6.53 19.65 -26.03
N THR A 70 7.29 18.73 -26.62
CA THR A 70 7.60 17.44 -25.99
C THR A 70 8.31 17.61 -24.65
N CYS A 71 9.34 18.46 -24.61
CA CYS A 71 10.03 18.74 -23.34
C CYS A 71 9.11 19.35 -22.28
N LEU A 72 8.24 20.28 -22.67
CA LEU A 72 7.27 20.89 -21.74
C LEU A 72 6.25 19.86 -21.24
N CYS A 73 5.75 18.98 -22.10
CA CYS A 73 4.85 17.91 -21.71
C CYS A 73 5.53 16.92 -20.74
N LEU A 74 6.76 16.52 -21.03
CA LEU A 74 7.52 15.64 -20.13
C LEU A 74 7.84 16.30 -18.78
N ALA A 75 8.24 17.58 -18.81
CA ALA A 75 8.47 18.33 -17.57
C ALA A 75 7.17 18.46 -16.75
N GLY A 76 6.04 18.74 -17.40
CA GLY A 76 4.73 18.79 -16.75
C GLY A 76 4.31 17.45 -16.15
N ALA A 77 4.49 16.36 -16.90
CA ALA A 77 4.21 15.02 -16.40
C ALA A 77 5.10 14.68 -15.19
N SER A 78 6.41 14.93 -15.29
CA SER A 78 7.35 14.67 -14.18
C SER A 78 7.03 15.51 -12.93
N ALA A 79 6.63 16.76 -13.11
CA ALA A 79 6.19 17.62 -12.00
C ALA A 79 4.89 17.10 -11.35
N GLY A 80 3.94 16.65 -12.18
CA GLY A 80 2.70 16.02 -11.71
C GLY A 80 2.96 14.74 -10.92
N ASP A 81 3.84 13.87 -11.43
CA ASP A 81 4.24 12.64 -10.74
C ASP A 81 4.96 12.94 -9.42
N ALA A 82 5.87 13.91 -9.41
CA ALA A 82 6.56 14.33 -8.20
C ALA A 82 5.57 14.86 -7.15
N TRP A 83 4.60 15.67 -7.55
CA TRP A 83 3.55 16.16 -6.65
C TRP A 83 2.69 15.04 -6.10
N PHE A 84 2.27 14.09 -6.96
CA PHE A 84 1.50 12.93 -6.56
C PHE A 84 2.29 12.03 -5.60
N CYS A 85 3.55 11.70 -5.93
CA CYS A 85 4.42 10.90 -5.07
C CYS A 85 4.63 11.55 -3.70
N ASN A 86 4.87 12.88 -3.65
CA ASN A 86 4.99 13.59 -2.38
C ASN A 86 3.71 13.50 -1.54
N GLY A 87 2.53 13.56 -2.18
CA GLY A 87 1.25 13.31 -1.53
C GLY A 87 1.18 11.91 -0.91
N CYS A 88 1.56 10.88 -1.69
CA CYS A 88 1.61 9.49 -1.22
C CYS A 88 2.56 9.30 -0.04
N TYR A 89 3.78 9.82 -0.13
CA TYR A 89 4.76 9.73 0.95
C TYR A 89 4.28 10.41 2.22
N ARG A 90 3.70 11.60 2.09
CA ARG A 90 3.14 12.32 3.24
C ARG A 90 2.02 11.54 3.91
N THR A 91 1.12 10.97 3.13
CA THR A 91 0.03 10.13 3.66
C THR A 91 0.57 8.91 4.37
N ASN A 92 1.50 8.19 3.75
CA ASN A 92 2.13 7.02 4.35
C ASN A 92 2.86 7.38 5.65
N TYR A 93 3.55 8.51 5.69
CA TYR A 93 4.23 8.99 6.89
C TYR A 93 3.23 9.20 8.04
N TYR A 94 2.16 9.97 7.81
CA TYR A 94 1.17 10.20 8.87
C TYR A 94 0.41 8.94 9.26
N SER A 95 0.11 8.05 8.33
CA SER A 95 -0.52 6.76 8.65
C SER A 95 0.38 5.91 9.54
N ASN A 96 1.69 5.89 9.28
CA ASN A 96 2.65 5.20 10.13
C ASN A 96 2.73 5.82 11.54
N GLU A 97 2.73 7.15 11.67
CA GLU A 97 2.71 7.84 12.96
C GLU A 97 1.44 7.53 13.76
N ILE A 98 0.28 7.55 13.11
CA ILE A 98 -1.01 7.20 13.74
C ILE A 98 -0.99 5.75 14.22
N MET A 99 -0.52 4.82 13.40
CA MET A 99 -0.45 3.40 13.77
C MET A 99 0.58 3.14 14.87
N ALA A 100 1.72 3.81 14.85
CA ALA A 100 2.71 3.73 15.92
C ALA A 100 2.13 4.23 17.26
N SER A 101 1.42 5.34 17.22
CA SER A 101 0.71 5.88 18.40
C SER A 101 -0.36 4.92 18.92
N TYR A 102 -1.17 4.34 18.01
CA TYR A 102 -2.21 3.37 18.34
C TYR A 102 -1.63 2.14 19.05
N TYR A 103 -0.62 1.49 18.46
CA TYR A 103 0.00 0.32 19.07
C TYR A 103 0.76 0.65 20.37
N THR A 104 1.40 1.80 20.43
CA THR A 104 2.07 2.25 21.66
C THR A 104 1.07 2.44 22.79
N SER A 105 -0.05 3.08 22.53
CA SER A 105 -1.13 3.28 23.52
C SER A 105 -1.73 1.94 23.97
N MET A 106 -2.00 1.05 23.02
CA MET A 106 -2.52 -0.28 23.28
C MET A 106 -1.57 -1.09 24.18
N LEU A 107 -0.30 -1.17 23.82
CA LEU A 107 0.68 -1.95 24.59
C LEU A 107 1.07 -1.30 25.92
N THR A 108 0.96 0.01 26.03
CA THR A 108 1.10 0.70 27.32
C THR A 108 -0.02 0.33 28.26
N ARG A 109 -1.27 0.28 27.76
CA ARG A 109 -2.44 -0.20 28.52
C ARG A 109 -2.27 -1.67 28.90
N ALA A 110 -1.81 -2.52 28.01
CA ALA A 110 -1.53 -3.92 28.26
C ALA A 110 -0.52 -4.12 29.40
N ARG A 111 0.56 -3.32 29.42
CA ARG A 111 1.58 -3.33 30.48
C ARG A 111 1.06 -2.88 31.85
N SER A 112 0.01 -2.09 31.90
CA SER A 112 -0.59 -1.61 33.15
C SER A 112 -1.66 -2.55 33.70
N MET A 113 -1.95 -3.67 33.04
CA MET A 113 -2.90 -4.65 33.52
C MET A 113 -2.40 -5.40 34.74
N GLU A 114 -3.32 -5.71 35.66
CA GLU A 114 -3.02 -6.58 36.79
C GLU A 114 -2.62 -7.98 36.27
N GLY A 115 -1.53 -8.52 36.81
CA GLY A 115 -1.00 -9.81 36.37
C GLY A 115 -0.08 -9.77 35.15
N TYR A 116 0.16 -8.59 34.55
CA TYR A 116 1.15 -8.48 33.48
C TYR A 116 2.55 -8.78 33.97
N THR A 117 3.28 -9.63 33.24
CA THR A 117 4.71 -9.86 33.40
C THR A 117 5.41 -9.72 32.03
N PRO A 118 6.69 -9.30 32.00
CA PRO A 118 7.42 -9.15 30.73
C PRO A 118 7.58 -10.44 29.91
N ASP A 119 7.40 -11.59 30.53
CA ASP A 119 7.53 -12.90 29.89
C ASP A 119 6.23 -13.36 29.19
N LEU A 120 5.12 -12.63 29.37
CA LEU A 120 3.87 -12.96 28.72
C LEU A 120 3.97 -12.77 27.20
N GLU A 121 3.55 -13.80 26.49
CA GLU A 121 3.39 -13.71 25.03
C GLU A 121 2.16 -12.86 24.71
N ILE A 122 2.32 -11.84 23.84
CA ILE A 122 1.22 -10.97 23.44
C ILE A 122 0.62 -11.48 22.13
N VAL A 123 -0.67 -11.82 22.18
CA VAL A 123 -1.43 -12.44 21.10
C VAL A 123 -2.58 -11.56 20.68
N PHE A 124 -2.60 -11.17 19.41
CA PHE A 124 -3.73 -10.44 18.82
C PHE A 124 -4.81 -11.40 18.30
N VAL A 125 -6.06 -11.09 18.62
CA VAL A 125 -7.24 -11.79 18.11
C VAL A 125 -7.95 -10.87 17.10
N GLY A 126 -8.10 -11.36 15.89
CA GLY A 126 -8.61 -10.56 14.76
C GLY A 126 -7.57 -9.59 14.20
N GLN A 127 -7.97 -8.87 13.17
CA GLN A 127 -7.12 -7.89 12.52
C GLN A 127 -7.46 -6.46 12.97
N TYR A 128 -6.56 -5.53 12.76
CA TYR A 128 -6.87 -4.11 12.98
C TYR A 128 -8.05 -3.69 12.09
N VAL A 129 -9.06 -3.13 12.73
CA VAL A 129 -10.19 -2.49 12.04
C VAL A 129 -9.92 -1.00 12.01
N GLU A 130 -10.12 -0.43 10.84
CA GLU A 130 -9.99 1.00 10.64
C GLU A 130 -10.96 1.78 11.54
N ASP A 131 -10.43 2.71 12.33
CA ASP A 131 -11.24 3.67 13.05
C ASP A 131 -11.74 4.74 12.06
N PRO A 132 -13.03 4.81 11.76
CA PRO A 132 -13.57 5.77 10.81
C PRO A 132 -13.29 7.23 11.20
N THR A 133 -13.01 7.51 12.46
CA THR A 133 -12.64 8.86 12.90
C THR A 133 -11.24 9.26 12.46
N LEU A 134 -10.35 8.29 12.20
CA LEU A 134 -9.02 8.54 11.68
C LEU A 134 -8.99 8.73 10.17
N CYS A 135 -10.03 8.28 9.45
CA CYS A 135 -10.12 8.37 8.00
C CYS A 135 -10.48 9.76 7.50
N ASP A 136 -11.15 10.58 8.29
CA ASP A 136 -11.54 11.94 7.90
C ASP A 136 -10.35 12.86 7.63
N LEU A 137 -9.18 12.55 8.18
CA LEU A 137 -7.92 13.23 7.88
C LEU A 137 -7.50 13.10 6.41
N TRP A 138 -8.08 12.14 5.69
CA TRP A 138 -7.70 11.76 4.32
C TRP A 138 -8.81 11.97 3.30
N SER A 139 -9.98 12.45 3.73
CA SER A 139 -11.06 12.81 2.83
C SER A 139 -10.58 13.92 1.88
N GLY A 140 -10.44 13.61 0.60
CA GLY A 140 -9.91 14.53 -0.41
C GLY A 140 -8.49 14.28 -0.89
N THR A 141 -7.76 13.31 -0.33
CA THR A 141 -6.51 12.87 -0.94
C THR A 141 -6.80 11.98 -2.16
N PRO A 142 -6.07 12.16 -3.28
CA PRO A 142 -6.22 11.28 -4.43
C PRO A 142 -5.91 9.83 -4.03
N PHE A 143 -6.48 8.89 -4.79
CA PHE A 143 -6.22 7.46 -4.61
C PHE A 143 -4.71 7.20 -4.50
N ILE A 144 -4.28 6.70 -3.36
CA ILE A 144 -2.87 6.50 -3.06
C ILE A 144 -2.61 4.99 -3.09
N MET A 145 -1.47 4.62 -3.62
CA MET A 145 -0.96 3.26 -3.52
C MET A 145 -0.88 2.84 -2.05
N GLY A 146 -1.62 1.79 -1.71
CA GLY A 146 -1.77 1.34 -0.34
C GLY A 146 -3.15 1.62 0.26
N GLY A 147 -4.07 2.24 -0.50
CA GLY A 147 -5.46 2.49 -0.10
C GLY A 147 -5.68 3.75 0.72
N ARG A 148 -6.93 4.04 1.03
CA ARG A 148 -7.37 5.23 1.79
C ARG A 148 -7.30 5.06 3.29
N SER A 149 -7.01 3.84 3.76
CA SER A 149 -7.09 3.52 5.17
C SER A 149 -5.74 3.50 5.85
N THR A 150 -5.71 3.85 7.13
CA THR A 150 -4.50 3.70 7.96
C THR A 150 -4.02 2.24 8.00
N ALA A 151 -4.96 1.29 7.91
CA ALA A 151 -4.65 -0.15 7.86
C ALA A 151 -3.97 -0.56 6.54
N SER A 152 -4.29 0.10 5.43
CA SER A 152 -3.80 -0.23 4.10
C SER A 152 -2.33 0.13 3.85
N VAL A 153 -1.74 0.96 4.70
CA VAL A 153 -0.29 1.22 4.67
C VAL A 153 0.51 -0.03 5.01
N GLN A 154 -0.12 -0.95 5.73
CA GLN A 154 0.47 -2.21 6.15
C GLN A 154 -0.07 -3.34 5.29
N ILE A 155 0.60 -3.57 4.18
CA ILE A 155 0.19 -4.46 3.08
C ILE A 155 -0.08 -5.91 3.55
N ASN A 156 0.55 -6.34 4.65
CA ASN A 156 0.39 -7.68 5.18
C ASN A 156 0.63 -7.74 6.70
N GLU A 157 0.29 -8.88 7.27
CA GLU A 157 0.49 -9.20 8.69
C GLU A 157 1.94 -9.01 9.15
N TYR A 158 2.90 -9.46 8.34
CA TYR A 158 4.32 -9.29 8.65
C TYR A 158 4.72 -7.82 8.79
N GLY A 159 4.25 -6.95 7.91
CA GLY A 159 4.51 -5.51 7.97
C GLY A 159 3.96 -4.87 9.25
N ARG A 160 2.76 -5.28 9.69
CA ARG A 160 2.12 -4.82 10.94
C ARG A 160 2.92 -5.24 12.16
N LEU A 161 3.26 -6.53 12.27
CA LEU A 161 4.05 -7.04 13.40
C LEU A 161 5.42 -6.40 13.47
N ARG A 162 6.07 -6.20 12.32
CA ARG A 162 7.36 -5.50 12.26
C ARG A 162 7.27 -4.05 12.73
N MET A 163 6.22 -3.34 12.33
CA MET A 163 5.98 -1.98 12.78
C MET A 163 5.79 -1.90 14.30
N ILE A 164 5.03 -2.84 14.88
CA ILE A 164 4.85 -2.93 16.34
C ILE A 164 6.20 -3.12 17.03
N VAL A 165 7.01 -4.06 16.56
CA VAL A 165 8.35 -4.26 17.11
C VAL A 165 9.21 -3.00 17.01
N MET A 166 9.18 -2.31 15.85
CA MET A 166 9.98 -1.11 15.63
C MET A 166 9.53 0.09 16.49
N SER A 167 8.22 0.24 16.70
CA SER A 167 7.67 1.37 17.46
C SER A 167 7.66 1.15 18.98
N THR A 168 7.55 -0.10 19.44
CA THR A 168 7.32 -0.42 20.86
C THR A 168 8.44 -1.27 21.48
N GLY A 169 9.26 -1.91 20.66
CA GLY A 169 10.26 -2.89 21.09
C GLY A 169 9.68 -4.23 21.55
N MET A 170 8.36 -4.45 21.40
CA MET A 170 7.67 -5.65 21.89
C MET A 170 7.37 -6.63 20.75
N GLY A 171 7.71 -7.90 20.97
CA GLY A 171 7.29 -9.00 20.10
C GLY A 171 5.83 -9.31 20.32
N THR A 172 5.09 -9.42 19.23
CA THR A 172 3.66 -9.78 19.22
C THR A 172 3.40 -10.73 18.06
N ARG A 173 2.29 -11.47 18.13
CA ARG A 173 1.81 -12.30 17.03
C ARG A 173 0.29 -12.34 16.99
N TYR A 174 -0.24 -12.87 15.91
CA TYR A 174 -1.66 -13.19 15.82
C TYR A 174 -1.96 -14.59 16.40
N ALA A 175 -3.19 -14.77 16.87
CA ALA A 175 -3.69 -16.06 17.32
C ALA A 175 -3.70 -17.06 16.15
N THR A 176 -3.31 -18.30 16.43
CA THR A 176 -3.44 -19.41 15.48
C THR A 176 -4.88 -19.93 15.46
N ASP A 177 -5.25 -20.68 14.42
CA ASP A 177 -6.58 -21.28 14.31
C ASP A 177 -6.89 -22.22 15.49
N ASP A 178 -5.90 -22.95 15.99
CA ASP A 178 -6.02 -23.81 17.17
C ASP A 178 -6.30 -22.98 18.42
N GLU A 179 -5.64 -21.85 18.60
CA GLU A 179 -5.88 -20.93 19.72
C GLU A 179 -7.24 -20.25 19.62
N LEU A 180 -7.67 -19.86 18.41
CA LEU A 180 -9.01 -19.31 18.20
C LEU A 180 -10.09 -20.32 18.59
N ALA A 181 -9.87 -21.60 18.31
CA ALA A 181 -10.78 -22.67 18.71
C ALA A 181 -10.71 -22.97 20.23
N GLN A 182 -9.49 -23.00 20.80
CA GLN A 182 -9.26 -23.31 22.21
C GLN A 182 -9.86 -22.24 23.13
N TYR A 183 -9.72 -20.95 22.79
CA TYR A 183 -10.17 -19.82 23.62
C TYR A 183 -11.46 -19.17 23.10
N ALA A 184 -12.26 -19.91 22.32
CA ALA A 184 -13.45 -19.38 21.66
C ALA A 184 -14.43 -18.68 22.62
N ASP A 185 -14.64 -19.23 23.81
CA ASP A 185 -15.56 -18.66 24.83
C ASP A 185 -15.01 -17.35 25.40
N SER A 186 -13.72 -17.29 25.74
CA SER A 186 -13.05 -16.06 26.21
C SER A 186 -13.04 -14.99 25.14
N ILE A 187 -12.76 -15.37 23.89
CA ILE A 187 -12.80 -14.48 22.73
C ILE A 187 -14.21 -13.91 22.51
N ALA A 188 -15.24 -14.76 22.58
CA ALA A 188 -16.62 -14.32 22.38
C ALA A 188 -17.09 -13.35 23.46
N ALA A 189 -16.64 -13.55 24.70
CA ALA A 189 -16.99 -12.69 25.83
C ALA A 189 -16.27 -11.34 25.84
N ALA A 190 -15.07 -11.26 25.28
CA ALA A 190 -14.28 -10.03 25.24
C ALA A 190 -14.82 -9.04 24.20
N PRO A 191 -14.95 -7.74 24.50
CA PRO A 191 -15.27 -6.72 23.49
C PRO A 191 -14.05 -6.40 22.62
N ASN A 192 -14.26 -5.68 21.53
CA ASN A 192 -13.15 -5.21 20.70
C ASN A 192 -12.42 -4.02 21.36
N TYR A 193 -11.09 -3.92 21.11
CA TYR A 193 -10.33 -2.75 21.50
C TYR A 193 -10.92 -1.47 20.85
N PRO A 194 -11.04 -0.34 21.56
CA PRO A 194 -10.43 -0.02 22.87
C PRO A 194 -11.32 -0.22 24.10
N ALA A 195 -12.45 -0.93 24.00
CA ALA A 195 -13.37 -1.13 25.11
C ALA A 195 -12.73 -1.81 26.33
N ASP A 196 -13.31 -1.61 27.52
CA ASP A 196 -12.83 -2.28 28.72
C ASP A 196 -13.13 -3.78 28.67
N GLY A 197 -12.15 -4.60 29.05
CA GLY A 197 -12.25 -6.06 28.94
C GLY A 197 -11.78 -6.64 27.59
N CYS A 198 -11.34 -5.79 26.63
CA CYS A 198 -10.78 -6.25 25.35
C CYS A 198 -9.43 -6.95 25.46
N MET A 199 -8.83 -6.92 26.65
CA MET A 199 -7.55 -7.55 26.96
C MET A 199 -7.71 -8.45 28.16
N TRP A 200 -7.15 -9.66 28.11
CA TRP A 200 -7.17 -10.61 29.22
C TRP A 200 -5.92 -11.47 29.22
N ILE A 201 -5.58 -12.03 30.39
CA ILE A 201 -4.45 -12.95 30.55
C ILE A 201 -5.01 -14.33 30.82
N GLU A 202 -4.60 -15.31 30.02
CA GLU A 202 -5.02 -16.70 30.11
C GLU A 202 -3.84 -17.60 29.67
N ASP A 203 -3.57 -18.67 30.41
CA ASP A 203 -2.52 -19.65 30.13
C ASP A 203 -1.14 -19.05 29.83
N GLY A 204 -0.74 -17.99 30.56
CA GLY A 204 0.55 -17.33 30.37
C GLY A 204 0.65 -16.48 29.09
N LYS A 205 -0.47 -16.14 28.47
CA LYS A 205 -0.57 -15.29 27.30
C LYS A 205 -1.45 -14.08 27.59
N LEU A 206 -1.07 -12.95 27.02
CA LEU A 206 -1.89 -11.74 27.02
C LEU A 206 -2.61 -11.65 25.67
N PHE A 207 -3.90 -11.83 25.66
CA PHE A 207 -4.75 -11.67 24.49
C PHE A 207 -5.25 -10.24 24.36
N ILE A 208 -5.32 -9.75 23.14
CA ILE A 208 -5.87 -8.43 22.78
C ILE A 208 -6.83 -8.63 21.61
N ARG A 209 -8.13 -8.44 21.84
CA ARG A 209 -9.12 -8.55 20.79
C ARG A 209 -9.23 -7.25 20.00
N LEU A 210 -8.81 -7.28 18.72
CA LEU A 210 -8.89 -6.15 17.81
C LEU A 210 -10.24 -6.07 17.11
N CYS A 211 -10.73 -7.21 16.62
CA CYS A 211 -12.06 -7.36 16.03
C CYS A 211 -12.54 -8.81 16.11
N ASP A 212 -13.71 -9.07 15.55
CA ASP A 212 -14.16 -10.44 15.36
C ASP A 212 -13.23 -11.18 14.38
N PRO A 213 -12.63 -12.32 14.78
CA PRO A 213 -11.69 -13.05 13.92
C PRO A 213 -12.34 -13.60 12.63
N SER A 214 -13.66 -13.75 12.60
CA SER A 214 -14.40 -14.13 11.39
C SER A 214 -14.49 -13.00 10.34
N THR A 215 -14.19 -11.76 10.73
CA THR A 215 -14.25 -10.62 9.84
C THR A 215 -12.93 -10.49 9.08
N VAL A 216 -12.94 -10.87 7.82
CA VAL A 216 -11.78 -10.68 6.92
C VAL A 216 -11.93 -9.35 6.20
N TYR A 217 -11.00 -8.42 6.45
CA TYR A 217 -10.89 -7.17 5.70
C TYR A 217 -9.82 -7.35 4.59
N TYR A 218 -10.25 -7.25 3.34
CA TYR A 218 -9.40 -7.26 2.14
C TYR A 218 -8.94 -5.84 1.77
#